data_79c5257512f0479cb3aad54f4cbb6334
#
_entry.id   79c5257512f0479cb3aad54f4cbb6334
#
_cell.length_a   1.000
_cell.length_b   1.000
_cell.length_c   1.000
_cell.angle_alpha   90.00
_cell.angle_beta   90.00
_cell.angle_gamma   90.00
#
_symmetry.space_group_name_H-M   'P 1'
#
loop_
_entity.id
_entity.type
_entity.pdbx_description
1 polymer ?
#
loop_
_entity_poly.entity_id
_entity_poly.type
_entity_poly.pdbx_seq_one_letter_code
_entity_poly.pdbx_strand_id
1 'polypeptide(L)'
;WNSFSRVVVYRRQYLPPQLWGGSPVARGENIFFHGMTIDGAAGTAIRSFASPKDIEHLRYDITNVGYYLNRRGKACIIGVGGGKDIQSALFFGHDAVLGIEVNPIFVDLLQNEFREFAGLANRDDVTFVVDDARSFLSQSREQFSVIQMALIDTWAATGAGAFSLSENALYTVEAWQTFLSRLSEGGIFTVSRWYSAEHIGETGRVLSLGVESLLRLKVKKPADHMALITIGNVSTLLICQQPLSEADINRLRQVCEALQYQIVHVPNGLPTEPILRQILSAQSSDQLAEAVAHAELDYSPPTDDNPYFFNMLKLNHLDTALRGQEGVLSGNLRALATLLVLLIVLGVLTVATIGVPLWLAHRPTTLMQTRGFWFGALYFSLIGSAFMFVEIALIQRLNVFTGHPIYSLGILLFTLIASTGMGSFISDH
;
A
#
# COMPACT_ATOMS: atom_id res chain seq x y z
N TRP A 1 -16.95 -14.51 -0.77
CA TRP A 1 -17.34 -13.12 -0.68
C TRP A 1 -17.59 -12.72 0.78
N ASN A 2 -16.94 -11.64 1.22
CA ASN A 2 -17.13 -11.07 2.56
C ASN A 2 -17.15 -9.55 2.50
N SER A 3 -17.10 -8.87 3.67
CA SER A 3 -17.07 -7.42 3.76
C SER A 3 -15.80 -6.77 3.18
N PHE A 4 -14.70 -7.51 3.03
CA PHE A 4 -13.45 -6.99 2.47
C PHE A 4 -13.48 -6.97 0.95
N SER A 5 -13.89 -8.08 0.31
CA SER A 5 -13.80 -8.22 -1.13
C SER A 5 -14.56 -9.43 -1.67
N ARG A 6 -14.71 -9.45 -3.00
CA ARG A 6 -15.11 -10.61 -3.78
C ARG A 6 -13.86 -11.29 -4.32
N VAL A 7 -13.52 -12.47 -3.81
CA VAL A 7 -12.44 -13.30 -4.35
C VAL A 7 -13.01 -14.31 -5.33
N VAL A 8 -12.43 -14.39 -6.53
CA VAL A 8 -12.77 -15.39 -7.55
C VAL A 8 -11.53 -16.23 -7.82
N VAL A 9 -11.67 -17.55 -7.69
CA VAL A 9 -10.62 -18.51 -8.01
C VAL A 9 -10.95 -19.17 -9.34
N TYR A 10 -10.00 -19.15 -10.27
CA TYR A 10 -10.16 -19.72 -11.60
C TYR A 10 -9.79 -21.21 -11.62
N ARG A 11 -10.18 -21.89 -12.67
CA ARG A 11 -9.79 -23.29 -12.90
C ARG A 11 -8.28 -23.44 -12.94
N ARG A 12 -7.82 -24.62 -12.53
CA ARG A 12 -6.40 -25.02 -12.57
C ARG A 12 -5.81 -24.79 -13.95
N GLN A 13 -4.65 -24.16 -13.99
CA GLN A 13 -3.88 -23.84 -15.19
C GLN A 13 -2.49 -24.49 -15.10
N TYR A 14 -1.88 -24.74 -16.27
CA TYR A 14 -0.52 -25.23 -16.38
C TYR A 14 0.22 -24.34 -17.39
N LEU A 15 0.85 -23.29 -16.87
CA LEU A 15 1.49 -22.20 -17.64
C LEU A 15 2.80 -21.80 -16.98
N PRO A 16 3.67 -21.05 -17.68
CA PRO A 16 4.84 -20.44 -17.06
C PRO A 16 4.47 -19.63 -15.82
N PRO A 17 5.30 -19.65 -14.77
CA PRO A 17 5.02 -18.94 -13.53
C PRO A 17 4.96 -17.42 -13.78
N GLN A 18 3.91 -16.80 -13.27
CA GLN A 18 3.82 -15.35 -13.22
C GLN A 18 4.59 -14.85 -11.99
N LEU A 19 5.67 -14.10 -12.23
CA LEU A 19 6.48 -13.43 -11.23
C LEU A 19 6.19 -11.93 -11.27
N TRP A 20 6.30 -11.25 -10.13
CA TRP A 20 6.10 -9.81 -10.07
C TRP A 20 7.21 -9.05 -10.79
N GLY A 21 8.45 -9.47 -10.57
CA GLY A 21 9.63 -8.98 -11.27
C GLY A 21 10.55 -10.13 -11.58
N GLY A 22 10.19 -10.87 -12.63
CA GLY A 22 10.94 -12.07 -13.05
C GLY A 22 12.30 -11.74 -13.64
N SER A 23 13.32 -12.46 -13.21
CA SER A 23 14.64 -12.41 -13.82
C SER A 23 14.59 -12.90 -15.27
N PRO A 24 15.31 -12.26 -16.22
CA PRO A 24 15.41 -12.71 -17.61
C PRO A 24 16.05 -14.08 -17.78
N VAL A 25 16.84 -14.52 -16.79
CA VAL A 25 17.48 -15.85 -16.82
C VAL A 25 16.56 -16.97 -16.32
N ALA A 26 15.34 -16.63 -15.87
CA ALA A 26 14.36 -17.61 -15.45
C ALA A 26 13.96 -18.50 -16.63
N ARG A 27 14.16 -19.81 -16.48
CA ARG A 27 13.64 -20.77 -17.44
C ARG A 27 12.18 -21.03 -17.11
N GLY A 28 11.29 -20.75 -18.07
CA GLY A 28 9.85 -20.84 -17.87
C GLY A 28 9.31 -22.27 -17.95
N GLU A 29 9.70 -23.14 -17.01
CA GLU A 29 9.00 -24.41 -16.85
C GLU A 29 7.57 -24.12 -16.38
N ASN A 30 6.58 -24.77 -16.99
CA ASN A 30 5.20 -24.61 -16.59
C ASN A 30 4.98 -25.13 -15.17
N ILE A 31 4.13 -24.45 -14.43
CA ILE A 31 3.68 -24.83 -13.10
C ILE A 31 2.16 -24.96 -13.07
N PHE A 32 1.65 -25.74 -12.12
CA PHE A 32 0.22 -25.77 -11.84
C PHE A 32 -0.14 -24.67 -10.84
N PHE A 33 -1.19 -23.91 -11.19
CA PHE A 33 -1.73 -22.88 -10.30
C PHE A 33 -3.22 -22.63 -10.55
N HIS A 34 -3.87 -22.06 -9.58
CA HIS A 34 -5.19 -21.45 -9.67
C HIS A 34 -5.01 -19.93 -9.62
N GLY A 35 -5.30 -19.24 -10.71
CA GLY A 35 -5.37 -17.78 -10.71
C GLY A 35 -6.48 -17.29 -9.79
N MET A 36 -6.27 -16.17 -9.11
CA MET A 36 -7.29 -15.52 -8.29
C MET A 36 -7.41 -14.05 -8.67
N THR A 37 -8.61 -13.51 -8.60
CA THR A 37 -8.84 -12.07 -8.69
C THR A 37 -9.64 -11.57 -7.48
N ILE A 38 -9.28 -10.37 -7.03
CA ILE A 38 -9.93 -9.65 -5.95
C ILE A 38 -10.68 -8.48 -6.60
N ASP A 39 -12.01 -8.48 -6.48
CA ASP A 39 -12.93 -7.49 -7.07
C ASP A 39 -12.72 -7.28 -8.58
N GLY A 40 -12.20 -8.29 -9.27
CA GLY A 40 -11.95 -8.27 -10.70
C GLY A 40 -10.74 -7.43 -11.16
N ALA A 41 -10.00 -6.81 -10.24
CA ALA A 41 -8.90 -5.90 -10.54
C ALA A 41 -7.54 -6.42 -10.10
N ALA A 42 -7.36 -6.72 -8.81
CA ALA A 42 -6.09 -7.25 -8.30
C ALA A 42 -5.99 -8.76 -8.54
N GLY A 43 -4.80 -9.24 -8.90
CA GLY A 43 -4.56 -10.64 -9.21
C GLY A 43 -3.49 -11.27 -8.31
N THR A 44 -3.71 -12.52 -7.93
CA THR A 44 -2.72 -13.41 -7.30
C THR A 44 -2.96 -14.84 -7.75
N ALA A 45 -2.23 -15.81 -7.21
CA ALA A 45 -2.44 -17.21 -7.56
C ALA A 45 -2.08 -18.15 -6.41
N ILE A 46 -2.87 -19.22 -6.24
CA ILE A 46 -2.50 -20.38 -5.42
C ILE A 46 -1.67 -21.30 -6.28
N ARG A 47 -0.44 -21.59 -5.88
CA ARG A 47 0.51 -22.45 -6.61
C ARG A 47 0.59 -23.81 -5.95
N SER A 48 0.76 -24.86 -6.79
CA SER A 48 1.03 -26.20 -6.29
C SER A 48 2.36 -26.23 -5.53
N PHE A 49 2.35 -26.90 -4.38
CA PHE A 49 3.57 -27.14 -3.60
C PHE A 49 3.55 -28.58 -3.02
N ALA A 50 3.90 -29.54 -3.83
CA ALA A 50 4.11 -30.93 -3.40
C ALA A 50 5.59 -31.23 -3.12
N SER A 51 6.50 -30.50 -3.79
CA SER A 51 7.93 -30.68 -3.66
C SER A 51 8.69 -29.35 -3.78
N PRO A 52 9.93 -29.24 -3.28
CA PRO A 52 10.77 -28.06 -3.46
C PRO A 52 10.96 -27.64 -4.91
N LYS A 53 10.90 -28.59 -5.86
CA LYS A 53 11.03 -28.31 -7.29
C LYS A 53 9.86 -27.49 -7.82
N ASP A 54 8.65 -27.66 -7.27
CA ASP A 54 7.45 -26.93 -7.73
C ASP A 54 7.57 -25.44 -7.49
N ILE A 55 8.34 -25.04 -6.48
CA ILE A 55 8.52 -23.64 -6.06
C ILE A 55 9.92 -23.09 -6.38
N GLU A 56 10.78 -23.85 -7.07
CA GLU A 56 12.13 -23.40 -7.42
C GLU A 56 12.15 -22.12 -8.26
N HIS A 57 11.13 -21.91 -9.10
CA HIS A 57 10.98 -20.72 -9.92
C HIS A 57 10.90 -19.42 -9.09
N LEU A 58 10.51 -19.48 -7.81
CA LEU A 58 10.42 -18.32 -6.91
C LEU A 58 11.77 -17.66 -6.65
N ARG A 59 12.89 -18.40 -6.85
CA ARG A 59 14.25 -17.82 -6.78
C ARG A 59 14.49 -16.69 -7.79
N TYR A 60 13.73 -16.67 -8.86
CA TYR A 60 13.87 -15.69 -9.94
C TYR A 60 12.96 -14.46 -9.80
N ASP A 61 12.20 -14.34 -8.69
CA ASP A 61 11.37 -13.18 -8.43
C ASP A 61 12.14 -12.15 -7.58
N ILE A 62 12.19 -10.91 -8.05
CA ILE A 62 12.91 -9.83 -7.34
C ILE A 62 12.37 -9.59 -5.93
N THR A 63 11.09 -9.86 -5.68
CA THR A 63 10.50 -9.73 -4.34
C THR A 63 11.22 -10.59 -3.30
N ASN A 64 11.97 -11.59 -3.75
CA ASN A 64 12.72 -12.54 -2.93
C ASN A 64 14.21 -12.21 -2.81
N VAL A 65 14.68 -11.08 -3.35
CA VAL A 65 16.12 -10.74 -3.36
C VAL A 65 16.72 -10.66 -1.95
N GLY A 66 15.93 -10.24 -0.95
CA GLY A 66 16.37 -10.17 0.45
C GLY A 66 16.76 -11.54 1.04
N TYR A 67 16.13 -12.62 0.62
CA TYR A 67 16.44 -13.97 1.10
C TYR A 67 17.84 -14.46 0.72
N TYR A 68 18.42 -13.93 -0.34
CA TYR A 68 19.79 -14.27 -0.75
C TYR A 68 20.87 -13.81 0.24
N LEU A 69 20.53 -12.95 1.20
CA LEU A 69 21.41 -12.58 2.30
C LEU A 69 21.46 -13.65 3.41
N ASN A 70 20.75 -14.79 3.22
CA ASN A 70 20.81 -15.99 4.07
C ASN A 70 20.52 -15.70 5.56
N ARG A 71 19.57 -14.83 5.87
CA ARG A 71 19.11 -14.59 7.25
C ARG A 71 18.26 -15.77 7.69
N ARG A 72 18.80 -16.64 8.54
CA ARG A 72 18.09 -17.81 9.07
C ARG A 72 17.18 -17.45 10.24
N GLY A 73 16.18 -18.28 10.49
CA GLY A 73 15.22 -18.13 11.59
C GLY A 73 13.79 -17.99 11.08
N LYS A 74 12.94 -17.39 11.89
CA LYS A 74 11.51 -17.21 11.56
C LYS A 74 11.30 -16.05 10.60
N ALA A 75 10.55 -16.28 9.51
CA ALA A 75 10.10 -15.24 8.60
C ALA A 75 8.66 -14.79 8.93
N CYS A 76 8.36 -13.52 8.72
CA CYS A 76 7.02 -12.95 8.79
C CYS A 76 6.60 -12.42 7.42
N ILE A 77 5.46 -12.87 6.92
CA ILE A 77 4.89 -12.44 5.65
C ILE A 77 3.65 -11.59 5.94
N ILE A 78 3.69 -10.34 5.51
CA ILE A 78 2.56 -9.41 5.57
C ILE A 78 1.80 -9.49 4.23
N GLY A 79 0.53 -9.95 4.29
CA GLY A 79 -0.28 -10.20 3.09
C GLY A 79 0.00 -11.58 2.49
N VAL A 80 -0.76 -12.59 2.93
CA VAL A 80 -0.60 -13.99 2.49
C VAL A 80 -1.06 -14.20 1.05
N GLY A 81 -2.22 -13.64 0.69
CA GLY A 81 -2.82 -13.84 -0.62
C GLY A 81 -2.89 -15.32 -1.02
N GLY A 82 -2.29 -15.68 -2.16
CA GLY A 82 -2.20 -17.08 -2.64
C GLY A 82 -1.07 -17.90 -2.03
N GLY A 83 -0.36 -17.40 -1.02
CA GLY A 83 0.69 -18.14 -0.30
C GLY A 83 2.08 -18.08 -0.94
N LYS A 84 2.28 -17.30 -2.02
CA LYS A 84 3.55 -17.24 -2.77
C LYS A 84 4.74 -16.89 -1.87
N ASP A 85 4.61 -15.88 -1.04
CA ASP A 85 5.73 -15.36 -0.25
C ASP A 85 6.05 -16.29 0.95
N ILE A 86 5.05 -17.03 1.45
CA ILE A 86 5.28 -18.14 2.40
C ILE A 86 6.10 -19.25 1.71
N GLN A 87 5.70 -19.66 0.50
CA GLN A 87 6.46 -20.64 -0.29
C GLN A 87 7.88 -20.17 -0.57
N SER A 88 8.08 -18.87 -0.82
CA SER A 88 9.41 -18.28 -1.00
C SER A 88 10.26 -18.40 0.25
N ALA A 89 9.75 -18.04 1.42
CA ALA A 89 10.48 -18.18 2.69
C ALA A 89 10.88 -19.64 2.96
N LEU A 90 9.98 -20.59 2.70
CA LEU A 90 10.27 -22.03 2.81
C LEU A 90 11.33 -22.49 1.82
N PHE A 91 11.27 -22.05 0.55
CA PHE A 91 12.27 -22.38 -0.47
C PHE A 91 13.66 -21.90 -0.07
N PHE A 92 13.77 -20.72 0.51
CA PHE A 92 15.06 -20.20 1.00
C PHE A 92 15.47 -20.75 2.37
N GLY A 93 14.71 -21.70 2.94
CA GLY A 93 15.07 -22.49 4.11
C GLY A 93 14.94 -21.73 5.42
N HIS A 94 13.88 -20.95 5.58
CA HIS A 94 13.49 -20.42 6.89
C HIS A 94 12.89 -21.52 7.76
N ASP A 95 13.23 -21.50 9.06
CA ASP A 95 12.88 -22.54 10.03
C ASP A 95 11.38 -22.52 10.37
N ALA A 96 10.76 -21.36 10.31
CA ALA A 96 9.33 -21.18 10.50
C ALA A 96 8.84 -19.94 9.74
N VAL A 97 7.60 -19.95 9.29
CA VAL A 97 6.97 -18.84 8.57
C VAL A 97 5.63 -18.48 9.20
N LEU A 98 5.49 -17.23 9.57
CA LEU A 98 4.25 -16.63 10.02
C LEU A 98 3.64 -15.82 8.86
N GLY A 99 2.46 -16.18 8.39
CA GLY A 99 1.68 -15.40 7.43
C GLY A 99 0.57 -14.63 8.12
N ILE A 100 0.55 -13.31 7.98
CA ILE A 100 -0.50 -12.43 8.52
C ILE A 100 -1.34 -11.93 7.36
N GLU A 101 -2.65 -12.12 7.45
CA GLU A 101 -3.60 -11.76 6.39
C GLU A 101 -4.85 -11.13 7.00
N VAL A 102 -5.23 -9.97 6.50
CA VAL A 102 -6.40 -9.25 7.01
C VAL A 102 -7.71 -9.85 6.48
N ASN A 103 -7.71 -10.39 5.28
CA ASN A 103 -8.90 -10.97 4.66
C ASN A 103 -8.97 -12.48 4.92
N PRO A 104 -9.89 -12.95 5.77
CA PRO A 104 -9.97 -14.36 6.17
C PRO A 104 -10.20 -15.33 5.00
N ILE A 105 -10.76 -14.87 3.87
CA ILE A 105 -11.00 -15.73 2.70
C ILE A 105 -9.70 -16.39 2.21
N PHE A 106 -8.59 -15.67 2.17
CA PHE A 106 -7.33 -16.22 1.67
C PHE A 106 -6.79 -17.34 2.56
N VAL A 107 -6.86 -17.12 3.87
CA VAL A 107 -6.44 -18.15 4.84
C VAL A 107 -7.37 -19.35 4.77
N ASP A 108 -8.69 -19.14 4.70
CA ASP A 108 -9.68 -20.20 4.56
C ASP A 108 -9.45 -21.07 3.31
N LEU A 109 -9.22 -20.44 2.16
CA LEU A 109 -8.91 -21.16 0.91
C LEU A 109 -7.65 -22.03 1.05
N LEU A 110 -6.58 -21.51 1.66
CA LEU A 110 -5.33 -22.24 1.84
C LEU A 110 -5.42 -23.35 2.90
N GLN A 111 -6.26 -23.19 3.91
CA GLN A 111 -6.43 -24.16 4.98
C GLN A 111 -7.47 -25.25 4.67
N ASN A 112 -8.42 -24.98 3.77
CA ASN A 112 -9.54 -25.86 3.46
C ASN A 112 -9.54 -26.31 2.00
N GLU A 113 -10.13 -25.55 1.07
CA GLU A 113 -10.39 -25.98 -0.30
C GLU A 113 -9.11 -26.32 -1.09
N PHE A 114 -8.04 -25.54 -0.91
CA PHE A 114 -6.76 -25.74 -1.60
C PHE A 114 -5.65 -26.29 -0.68
N ARG A 115 -6.01 -26.84 0.46
CA ARG A 115 -5.05 -27.34 1.47
C ARG A 115 -3.99 -28.28 0.88
N GLU A 116 -4.43 -29.32 0.19
CA GLU A 116 -3.54 -30.32 -0.41
C GLU A 116 -2.78 -29.75 -1.61
N PHE A 117 -3.40 -28.87 -2.36
CA PHE A 117 -2.79 -28.28 -3.55
C PHE A 117 -1.71 -27.26 -3.18
N ALA A 118 -2.01 -26.35 -2.26
CA ALA A 118 -1.06 -25.32 -1.81
C ALA A 118 0.04 -25.88 -0.91
N GLY A 119 -0.23 -27.02 -0.21
CA GLY A 119 0.74 -27.73 0.63
C GLY A 119 1.24 -26.94 1.84
N LEU A 120 0.64 -25.80 2.17
CA LEU A 120 1.10 -24.90 3.24
C LEU A 120 0.48 -25.22 4.60
N ALA A 121 -0.82 -25.52 4.63
CA ALA A 121 -1.54 -25.77 5.89
C ALA A 121 -1.26 -27.15 6.50
N ASN A 122 -0.57 -28.04 5.77
CA ASN A 122 -0.15 -29.35 6.26
C ASN A 122 1.24 -29.31 6.94
N ARG A 123 1.84 -28.12 7.06
CA ARG A 123 3.20 -27.94 7.57
C ARG A 123 3.17 -27.39 8.99
N ASP A 124 3.96 -27.99 9.87
CA ASP A 124 4.12 -27.54 11.26
C ASP A 124 4.96 -26.26 11.38
N ASP A 125 5.76 -25.96 10.34
CA ASP A 125 6.61 -24.77 10.26
C ASP A 125 5.89 -23.54 9.67
N VAL A 126 4.59 -23.65 9.30
CA VAL A 126 3.76 -22.56 8.77
C VAL A 126 2.62 -22.23 9.72
N THR A 127 2.51 -20.97 10.09
CA THR A 127 1.41 -20.46 10.91
C THR A 127 0.67 -19.34 10.17
N PHE A 128 -0.66 -19.41 10.14
CA PHE A 128 -1.50 -18.35 9.60
C PHE A 128 -2.18 -17.59 10.73
N VAL A 129 -2.21 -16.26 10.60
CA VAL A 129 -2.93 -15.37 11.50
C VAL A 129 -3.84 -14.47 10.67
N VAL A 130 -5.12 -14.44 11.03
CA VAL A 130 -6.10 -13.52 10.44
C VAL A 130 -6.19 -12.30 11.35
N ASP A 131 -5.45 -11.24 10.98
CA ASP A 131 -5.39 -9.98 11.73
C ASP A 131 -4.81 -8.87 10.85
N ASP A 132 -4.93 -7.63 11.30
CA ASP A 132 -4.15 -6.52 10.77
C ASP A 132 -2.67 -6.69 11.19
N ALA A 133 -1.76 -6.68 10.21
CA ALA A 133 -0.36 -6.99 10.44
C ALA A 133 0.33 -5.98 11.39
N ARG A 134 -0.04 -4.70 11.32
CA ARG A 134 0.49 -3.68 12.23
C ARG A 134 0.01 -3.91 13.66
N SER A 135 -1.27 -4.17 13.83
CA SER A 135 -1.88 -4.47 15.13
C SER A 135 -1.25 -5.69 15.76
N PHE A 136 -1.12 -6.79 15.00
CA PHE A 136 -0.49 -8.01 15.47
C PHE A 136 0.97 -7.78 15.88
N LEU A 137 1.78 -7.18 15.00
CA LEU A 137 3.20 -6.97 15.26
C LEU A 137 3.45 -5.97 16.40
N SER A 138 2.55 -5.02 16.63
CA SER A 138 2.65 -4.09 17.77
C SER A 138 2.50 -4.81 19.13
N GLN A 139 1.65 -5.83 19.18
CA GLN A 139 1.35 -6.60 20.39
C GLN A 139 2.29 -7.82 20.56
N SER A 140 2.84 -8.34 19.45
CA SER A 140 3.74 -9.49 19.46
C SER A 140 5.08 -9.14 20.11
N ARG A 141 5.70 -10.13 20.77
CA ARG A 141 7.10 -10.05 21.23
C ARG A 141 8.05 -10.87 20.37
N GLU A 142 7.53 -11.52 19.36
CA GLU A 142 8.32 -12.34 18.44
C GLU A 142 9.26 -11.48 17.61
N GLN A 143 10.42 -12.06 17.27
CA GLN A 143 11.40 -11.45 16.38
C GLN A 143 11.57 -12.30 15.13
N PHE A 144 11.81 -11.63 14.02
CA PHE A 144 11.87 -12.24 12.70
C PHE A 144 13.18 -11.93 12.01
N SER A 145 13.75 -12.93 11.36
CA SER A 145 14.95 -12.75 10.53
C SER A 145 14.64 -12.05 9.21
N VAL A 146 13.41 -12.21 8.73
CA VAL A 146 12.88 -11.48 7.57
C VAL A 146 11.44 -11.09 7.85
N ILE A 147 11.09 -9.83 7.61
CA ILE A 147 9.71 -9.38 7.47
C ILE A 147 9.53 -8.96 6.02
N GLN A 148 8.61 -9.60 5.30
CA GLN A 148 8.36 -9.32 3.89
C GLN A 148 6.98 -8.75 3.66
N MET A 149 6.93 -7.66 2.88
CA MET A 149 5.72 -6.99 2.43
C MET A 149 5.82 -6.70 0.92
N ALA A 150 5.25 -7.58 0.10
CA ALA A 150 5.46 -7.56 -1.35
C ALA A 150 4.16 -7.33 -2.12
N LEU A 151 3.96 -6.10 -2.64
CA LEU A 151 2.83 -5.73 -3.51
C LEU A 151 1.46 -6.15 -2.94
N ILE A 152 1.26 -5.90 -1.65
CA ILE A 152 0.11 -6.39 -0.88
C ILE A 152 -1.21 -5.66 -1.16
N ASP A 153 -1.18 -4.54 -1.87
CA ASP A 153 -2.35 -3.69 -2.03
C ASP A 153 -3.27 -4.19 -3.15
N THR A 154 -4.56 -4.07 -2.90
CA THR A 154 -5.59 -4.36 -3.89
C THR A 154 -5.98 -3.09 -4.63
N TRP A 155 -5.96 -3.14 -5.96
CA TRP A 155 -6.33 -2.00 -6.82
C TRP A 155 -7.83 -1.87 -7.08
N ALA A 156 -8.65 -2.66 -6.40
CA ALA A 156 -10.09 -2.69 -6.61
C ALA A 156 -10.78 -1.33 -6.41
N ALA A 157 -10.22 -0.48 -5.55
CA ALA A 157 -10.76 0.87 -5.29
C ALA A 157 -10.28 1.95 -6.28
N THR A 158 -9.40 1.63 -7.24
CA THR A 158 -8.76 2.63 -8.13
C THR A 158 -9.69 3.24 -9.16
N GLY A 159 -10.76 2.54 -9.54
CA GLY A 159 -11.66 2.97 -10.61
C GLY A 159 -12.37 4.31 -10.38
N ALA A 160 -12.41 4.81 -9.14
CA ALA A 160 -13.04 6.07 -8.78
C ALA A 160 -12.10 7.06 -8.06
N GLY A 161 -10.79 6.83 -8.07
CA GLY A 161 -9.84 7.66 -7.32
C GLY A 161 -9.86 7.45 -5.80
N ALA A 162 -10.69 6.52 -5.31
CA ALA A 162 -10.83 6.26 -3.88
C ALA A 162 -9.55 5.74 -3.24
N PHE A 163 -8.70 5.04 -4.00
CA PHE A 163 -7.45 4.48 -3.50
C PHE A 163 -6.44 5.55 -3.06
N SER A 164 -6.33 6.66 -3.79
CA SER A 164 -5.44 7.77 -3.41
C SER A 164 -5.89 8.53 -2.16
N LEU A 165 -7.17 8.40 -1.79
CA LEU A 165 -7.77 8.98 -0.60
C LEU A 165 -7.95 7.94 0.54
N SER A 166 -7.57 6.69 0.31
CA SER A 166 -7.64 5.63 1.33
C SER A 166 -6.45 5.74 2.27
N GLU A 167 -6.73 5.67 3.57
CA GLU A 167 -5.71 5.53 4.60
C GLU A 167 -5.01 4.19 4.47
N ASN A 168 -3.68 4.20 4.55
CA ASN A 168 -2.89 2.98 4.50
C ASN A 168 -1.94 2.88 5.70
N ALA A 169 -2.43 2.27 6.77
CA ALA A 169 -1.73 2.16 8.05
C ALA A 169 -0.43 1.33 7.99
N LEU A 170 -0.22 0.53 6.94
CA LEU A 170 1.00 -0.26 6.76
C LEU A 170 2.17 0.54 6.17
N TYR A 171 1.89 1.69 5.55
CA TYR A 171 2.90 2.55 4.93
C TYR A 171 3.04 3.87 5.68
N THR A 172 3.15 3.80 7.02
CA THR A 172 3.46 4.97 7.87
C THR A 172 4.81 4.77 8.57
N VAL A 173 5.42 5.88 8.97
CA VAL A 173 6.70 5.84 9.70
C VAL A 173 6.56 5.05 10.99
N GLU A 174 5.45 5.22 11.71
CA GLU A 174 5.15 4.54 12.97
C GLU A 174 4.98 3.02 12.78
N ALA A 175 4.32 2.62 11.67
CA ALA A 175 4.21 1.20 11.31
C ALA A 175 5.58 0.59 11.02
N TRP A 176 6.42 1.28 10.24
CA TRP A 176 7.74 0.78 9.89
C TRP A 176 8.70 0.75 11.08
N GLN A 177 8.60 1.70 12.01
CA GLN A 177 9.32 1.60 13.30
C GLN A 177 8.91 0.34 14.07
N THR A 178 7.60 0.02 14.07
CA THR A 178 7.10 -1.22 14.69
C THR A 178 7.68 -2.45 13.99
N PHE A 179 7.63 -2.53 12.65
CA PHE A 179 8.17 -3.67 11.91
C PHE A 179 9.69 -3.83 12.12
N LEU A 180 10.44 -2.74 12.02
CA LEU A 180 11.87 -2.75 12.27
C LEU A 180 12.20 -3.20 13.71
N SER A 181 11.40 -2.80 14.71
CA SER A 181 11.61 -3.24 16.10
C SER A 181 11.38 -4.74 16.32
N ARG A 182 10.71 -5.43 15.40
CA ARG A 182 10.45 -6.88 15.40
C ARG A 182 11.49 -7.67 14.60
N LEU A 183 12.48 -7.04 14.01
CA LEU A 183 13.59 -7.75 13.40
C LEU A 183 14.51 -8.31 14.48
N SER A 184 14.94 -9.55 14.29
CA SER A 184 16.04 -10.15 15.04
C SER A 184 17.35 -9.45 14.70
N GLU A 185 18.41 -9.74 15.44
CA GLU A 185 19.74 -9.20 15.13
C GLU A 185 20.16 -9.58 13.70
N GLY A 186 20.52 -8.58 12.90
CA GLY A 186 20.84 -8.73 11.49
C GLY A 186 19.64 -9.05 10.59
N GLY A 187 18.40 -9.00 11.10
CA GLY A 187 17.20 -9.22 10.33
C GLY A 187 16.94 -8.14 9.28
N ILE A 188 16.08 -8.46 8.29
CA ILE A 188 15.80 -7.62 7.13
C ILE A 188 14.29 -7.39 7.02
N PHE A 189 13.89 -6.14 6.86
CA PHE A 189 12.56 -5.77 6.38
C PHE A 189 12.65 -5.54 4.86
N THR A 190 11.82 -6.24 4.09
CA THR A 190 11.81 -6.16 2.62
C THR A 190 10.45 -5.71 2.13
N VAL A 191 10.46 -4.69 1.28
CA VAL A 191 9.26 -4.09 0.70
C VAL A 191 9.39 -4.00 -0.80
N SER A 192 8.42 -4.57 -1.52
CA SER A 192 8.41 -4.49 -2.99
C SER A 192 7.26 -3.62 -3.47
N ARG A 193 7.57 -2.69 -4.39
CA ARG A 193 6.61 -1.74 -4.97
C ARG A 193 6.87 -1.52 -6.45
N TRP A 194 5.90 -0.83 -7.08
CA TRP A 194 6.02 -0.47 -8.47
C TRP A 194 7.12 0.57 -8.69
N TYR A 195 7.84 0.40 -9.79
CA TYR A 195 8.95 1.24 -10.21
C TYR A 195 8.83 1.60 -11.68
N SER A 196 9.28 2.79 -12.05
CA SER A 196 9.54 3.18 -13.42
C SER A 196 10.79 4.05 -13.43
N ALA A 197 11.69 3.83 -14.37
CA ALA A 197 12.89 4.63 -14.51
C ALA A 197 12.57 6.09 -14.93
N GLU A 198 11.48 6.30 -15.65
CA GLU A 198 11.03 7.62 -16.07
C GLU A 198 10.31 8.38 -14.95
N HIS A 199 9.61 7.63 -14.09
CA HIS A 199 8.81 8.18 -12.99
C HIS A 199 8.92 7.28 -11.77
N ILE A 200 9.81 7.63 -10.86
CA ILE A 200 10.16 6.83 -9.68
C ILE A 200 8.94 6.49 -8.81
N GLY A 201 7.94 7.40 -8.76
CA GLY A 201 6.63 7.16 -8.16
C GLY A 201 6.69 6.57 -6.74
N GLU A 202 5.96 5.48 -6.54
CA GLU A 202 5.84 4.82 -5.24
C GLU A 202 7.20 4.43 -4.63
N THR A 203 8.17 4.05 -5.45
CA THR A 203 9.52 3.69 -4.98
C THR A 203 10.22 4.85 -4.29
N GLY A 204 10.08 6.07 -4.79
CA GLY A 204 10.63 7.27 -4.14
C GLY A 204 10.01 7.50 -2.76
N ARG A 205 8.69 7.33 -2.66
CA ARG A 205 7.97 7.49 -1.39
C ARG A 205 8.30 6.39 -0.38
N VAL A 206 8.42 5.14 -0.84
CA VAL A 206 8.89 4.01 -0.03
C VAL A 206 10.31 4.26 0.50
N LEU A 207 11.20 4.80 -0.34
CA LEU A 207 12.57 5.13 0.07
C LEU A 207 12.58 6.25 1.14
N SER A 208 11.81 7.33 0.94
CA SER A 208 11.65 8.38 1.94
C SER A 208 11.11 7.85 3.26
N LEU A 209 10.10 6.97 3.19
CA LEU A 209 9.52 6.33 4.36
C LEU A 209 10.56 5.50 5.12
N GLY A 210 11.41 4.75 4.42
CA GLY A 210 12.51 4.00 5.00
C GLY A 210 13.55 4.89 5.67
N VAL A 211 13.97 5.96 4.99
CA VAL A 211 14.92 6.94 5.53
C VAL A 211 14.39 7.59 6.80
N GLU A 212 13.15 8.10 6.79
CA GLU A 212 12.53 8.73 7.96
C GLU A 212 12.38 7.75 9.12
N SER A 213 11.95 6.51 8.84
CA SER A 213 11.81 5.49 9.89
C SER A 213 13.13 5.20 10.58
N LEU A 214 14.24 5.12 9.85
CA LEU A 214 15.58 4.94 10.40
C LEU A 214 16.08 6.17 11.14
N LEU A 215 15.81 7.39 10.64
CA LEU A 215 16.16 8.64 11.31
C LEU A 215 15.47 8.74 12.69
N ARG A 216 14.19 8.40 12.77
CA ARG A 216 13.45 8.37 14.05
C ARG A 216 13.96 7.28 15.00
N LEU A 217 14.54 6.21 14.48
CA LEU A 217 15.30 5.22 15.26
C LEU A 217 16.72 5.67 15.60
N LYS A 218 17.06 6.96 15.33
CA LYS A 218 18.35 7.59 15.62
C LYS A 218 19.53 7.03 14.81
N VAL A 219 19.25 6.44 13.65
CA VAL A 219 20.29 6.03 12.71
C VAL A 219 20.85 7.28 12.03
N LYS A 220 22.18 7.46 12.10
CA LYS A 220 22.85 8.67 11.57
C LYS A 220 22.98 8.67 10.05
N LYS A 221 23.12 7.49 9.44
CA LYS A 221 23.31 7.31 8.00
C LYS A 221 22.36 6.26 7.46
N PRO A 222 21.07 6.58 7.22
CA PRO A 222 20.07 5.62 6.75
C PRO A 222 20.51 4.87 5.48
N ALA A 223 21.21 5.53 4.56
CA ALA A 223 21.69 4.93 3.32
C ALA A 223 22.57 3.68 3.52
N ASP A 224 23.35 3.62 4.62
CA ASP A 224 24.19 2.46 4.91
C ASP A 224 23.38 1.23 5.36
N HIS A 225 22.11 1.42 5.71
CA HIS A 225 21.19 0.39 6.20
C HIS A 225 20.23 -0.12 5.13
N MET A 226 20.36 0.35 3.90
CA MET A 226 19.38 0.12 2.86
C MET A 226 20.03 -0.37 1.56
N ALA A 227 19.27 -1.20 0.81
CA ALA A 227 19.57 -1.50 -0.59
C ALA A 227 18.28 -1.44 -1.41
N LEU A 228 18.37 -0.88 -2.62
CA LEU A 228 17.25 -0.77 -3.57
C LEU A 228 17.63 -1.44 -4.87
N ILE A 229 16.86 -2.44 -5.28
CA ILE A 229 17.11 -3.30 -6.45
C ILE A 229 15.86 -3.30 -7.32
N THR A 230 16.03 -3.29 -8.64
CA THR A 230 14.92 -3.23 -9.60
C THR A 230 15.06 -4.23 -10.73
N ILE A 231 13.93 -4.61 -11.30
CA ILE A 231 13.81 -5.26 -12.60
C ILE A 231 12.47 -4.88 -13.24
N GLY A 232 12.51 -4.45 -14.51
CA GLY A 232 11.29 -4.00 -15.18
C GLY A 232 10.55 -2.93 -14.37
N ASN A 233 9.31 -3.21 -14.01
CA ASN A 233 8.44 -2.27 -13.32
C ASN A 233 8.33 -2.53 -11.80
N VAL A 234 9.23 -3.31 -11.22
CA VAL A 234 9.21 -3.63 -9.78
C VAL A 234 10.54 -3.29 -9.14
N SER A 235 10.47 -2.67 -7.97
CA SER A 235 11.60 -2.47 -7.08
C SER A 235 11.39 -3.20 -5.77
N THR A 236 12.49 -3.62 -5.16
CA THR A 236 12.52 -4.18 -3.80
C THR A 236 13.51 -3.39 -2.97
N LEU A 237 13.00 -2.81 -1.89
CA LEU A 237 13.78 -2.12 -0.88
C LEU A 237 14.06 -3.08 0.27
N LEU A 238 15.33 -3.20 0.64
CA LEU A 238 15.81 -3.91 1.81
C LEU A 238 16.20 -2.89 2.88
N ILE A 239 15.76 -3.10 4.12
CA ILE A 239 16.07 -2.23 5.26
C ILE A 239 16.52 -3.08 6.43
N CYS A 240 17.65 -2.73 7.04
CA CYS A 240 18.22 -3.40 8.20
C CYS A 240 18.37 -2.42 9.37
N GLN A 241 18.24 -2.90 10.61
CA GLN A 241 18.55 -2.08 11.79
C GLN A 241 20.05 -1.79 11.91
N GLN A 242 20.89 -2.72 11.45
CA GLN A 242 22.34 -2.55 11.38
C GLN A 242 22.78 -2.21 9.96
N PRO A 243 23.90 -1.51 9.76
CA PRO A 243 24.43 -1.27 8.42
C PRO A 243 24.65 -2.59 7.67
N LEU A 244 24.40 -2.59 6.38
CA LEU A 244 24.73 -3.73 5.52
C LEU A 244 26.26 -3.92 5.50
N SER A 245 26.70 -5.15 5.79
CA SER A 245 28.11 -5.48 5.77
C SER A 245 28.67 -5.52 4.33
N GLU A 246 29.98 -5.42 4.18
CA GLU A 246 30.65 -5.61 2.89
C GLU A 246 30.33 -6.99 2.28
N ALA A 247 30.18 -8.02 3.12
CA ALA A 247 29.77 -9.34 2.67
C ALA A 247 28.35 -9.35 2.09
N ASP A 248 27.40 -8.64 2.73
CA ASP A 248 26.04 -8.48 2.23
C ASP A 248 26.03 -7.74 0.89
N ILE A 249 26.77 -6.63 0.80
CA ILE A 249 26.86 -5.81 -0.42
C ILE A 249 27.43 -6.64 -1.58
N ASN A 250 28.52 -7.37 -1.33
CA ASN A 250 29.12 -8.23 -2.34
C ASN A 250 28.19 -9.36 -2.75
N ARG A 251 27.45 -9.94 -1.80
CA ARG A 251 26.44 -10.97 -2.10
C ARG A 251 25.32 -10.42 -2.97
N LEU A 252 24.79 -9.24 -2.64
CA LEU A 252 23.76 -8.57 -3.47
C LEU A 252 24.28 -8.31 -4.89
N ARG A 253 25.52 -7.83 -5.05
CA ARG A 253 26.13 -7.61 -6.37
C ARG A 253 26.21 -8.89 -7.18
N GLN A 254 26.69 -9.99 -6.59
CA GLN A 254 26.76 -11.29 -7.24
C GLN A 254 25.39 -11.82 -7.65
N VAL A 255 24.39 -11.71 -6.78
CA VAL A 255 23.02 -12.14 -7.07
C VAL A 255 22.39 -11.28 -8.18
N CYS A 256 22.55 -9.97 -8.11
CA CYS A 256 22.02 -9.07 -9.13
C CYS A 256 22.67 -9.30 -10.50
N GLU A 257 23.97 -9.55 -10.55
CA GLU A 257 24.67 -9.92 -11.78
C GLU A 257 24.14 -11.25 -12.34
N ALA A 258 24.08 -12.30 -11.50
CA ALA A 258 23.61 -13.62 -11.91
C ALA A 258 22.14 -13.64 -12.37
N LEU A 259 21.29 -12.84 -11.75
CA LEU A 259 19.84 -12.76 -12.05
C LEU A 259 19.49 -11.59 -12.97
N GLN A 260 20.48 -10.82 -13.43
CA GLN A 260 20.30 -9.65 -14.29
C GLN A 260 19.35 -8.60 -13.67
N TYR A 261 19.42 -8.43 -12.35
CA TYR A 261 18.73 -7.33 -11.65
C TYR A 261 19.59 -6.07 -11.67
N GLN A 262 18.94 -4.92 -11.62
CA GLN A 262 19.60 -3.64 -11.57
C GLN A 262 19.71 -3.13 -10.12
N ILE A 263 20.90 -2.83 -9.66
CA ILE A 263 21.14 -2.17 -8.38
C ILE A 263 20.94 -0.67 -8.58
N VAL A 264 19.93 -0.11 -7.91
CA VAL A 264 19.70 1.34 -7.86
C VAL A 264 20.49 1.95 -6.70
N HIS A 265 20.52 1.27 -5.54
CA HIS A 265 21.29 1.70 -4.38
C HIS A 265 21.79 0.51 -3.57
N VAL A 266 23.03 0.61 -3.14
CA VAL A 266 23.66 -0.15 -2.04
C VAL A 266 24.60 0.81 -1.31
N PRO A 267 24.97 0.55 -0.04
CA PRO A 267 25.98 1.35 0.67
C PRO A 267 27.23 1.58 -0.17
N ASN A 268 27.79 2.78 -0.09
CA ASN A 268 28.91 3.28 -0.93
C ASN A 268 28.61 3.41 -2.43
N GLY A 269 27.34 3.28 -2.86
CA GLY A 269 26.85 3.58 -4.20
C GLY A 269 25.92 4.79 -4.19
N LEU A 270 25.94 5.59 -5.26
CA LEU A 270 25.00 6.70 -5.43
C LEU A 270 24.01 6.35 -6.54
N PRO A 271 22.69 6.52 -6.32
CA PRO A 271 21.69 6.37 -7.36
C PRO A 271 21.95 7.33 -8.53
N THR A 272 21.60 6.91 -9.73
CA THR A 272 21.64 7.77 -10.92
C THR A 272 20.61 8.90 -10.80
N GLU A 273 19.43 8.56 -10.28
CA GLU A 273 18.30 9.48 -10.17
C GLU A 273 18.51 10.54 -9.09
N PRO A 274 18.43 11.85 -9.44
CA PRO A 274 18.74 12.93 -8.52
C PRO A 274 17.89 12.91 -7.24
N ILE A 275 16.59 12.67 -7.37
CA ILE A 275 15.68 12.65 -6.21
C ILE A 275 16.00 11.52 -5.24
N LEU A 276 16.32 10.32 -5.71
CA LEU A 276 16.72 9.20 -4.84
C LEU A 276 18.02 9.51 -4.11
N ARG A 277 18.96 10.18 -4.79
CA ARG A 277 20.22 10.61 -4.19
C ARG A 277 19.98 11.62 -3.07
N GLN A 278 19.11 12.61 -3.31
CA GLN A 278 18.75 13.61 -2.29
C GLN A 278 18.10 12.96 -1.07
N ILE A 279 17.13 12.06 -1.28
CA ILE A 279 16.47 11.32 -0.19
C ILE A 279 17.49 10.53 0.64
N LEU A 280 18.37 9.77 -0.01
CA LEU A 280 19.38 8.94 0.68
C LEU A 280 20.48 9.75 1.38
N SER A 281 20.74 10.99 0.95
CA SER A 281 21.72 11.86 1.60
C SER A 281 21.22 12.52 2.87
N ALA A 282 19.91 12.47 3.15
CA ALA A 282 19.32 13.09 4.32
C ALA A 282 19.83 12.43 5.62
N GLN A 283 20.25 13.24 6.57
CA GLN A 283 20.73 12.83 7.90
C GLN A 283 19.84 13.36 9.03
N SER A 284 18.77 14.08 8.67
CA SER A 284 17.73 14.54 9.59
C SER A 284 16.39 14.62 8.87
N SER A 285 15.29 14.60 9.62
CA SER A 285 13.93 14.77 9.07
C SER A 285 13.77 16.09 8.33
N ASP A 286 14.39 17.18 8.79
CA ASP A 286 14.35 18.47 8.11
C ASP A 286 15.04 18.43 6.75
N GLN A 287 16.22 17.78 6.66
CA GLN A 287 16.93 17.60 5.39
C GLN A 287 16.13 16.74 4.42
N LEU A 288 15.46 15.68 4.92
CA LEU A 288 14.59 14.86 4.10
C LEU A 288 13.39 15.67 3.58
N ALA A 289 12.75 16.46 4.44
CA ALA A 289 11.64 17.33 4.05
C ALA A 289 12.06 18.34 2.98
N GLU A 290 13.24 18.97 3.10
CA GLU A 290 13.81 19.87 2.11
C GLU A 290 14.09 19.14 0.78
N ALA A 291 14.67 17.94 0.85
CA ALA A 291 14.99 17.13 -0.34
C ALA A 291 13.76 16.83 -1.19
N VAL A 292 12.59 16.55 -0.57
CA VAL A 292 11.36 16.20 -1.29
C VAL A 292 10.43 17.39 -1.58
N ALA A 293 10.70 18.57 -1.00
CA ALA A 293 9.81 19.74 -1.10
C ALA A 293 9.58 20.18 -2.55
N HIS A 294 10.64 20.21 -3.35
CA HIS A 294 10.63 20.72 -4.73
C HIS A 294 10.41 19.62 -5.80
N ALA A 295 10.19 18.37 -5.40
CA ALA A 295 9.89 17.30 -6.34
C ALA A 295 8.51 17.48 -6.98
N GLU A 296 8.32 17.03 -8.22
CA GLU A 296 7.04 17.08 -8.94
C GLU A 296 5.94 16.28 -8.23
N LEU A 297 6.30 15.13 -7.65
CA LEU A 297 5.41 14.31 -6.85
C LEU A 297 5.69 14.51 -5.35
N ASP A 298 4.69 14.22 -4.54
CA ASP A 298 4.84 14.19 -3.09
C ASP A 298 5.51 12.90 -2.64
N TYR A 299 6.80 12.98 -2.31
CA TYR A 299 7.58 11.90 -1.72
C TYR A 299 7.70 12.02 -0.20
N SER A 300 6.95 12.91 0.45
CA SER A 300 6.94 13.03 1.90
C SER A 300 6.56 11.70 2.55
N PRO A 301 7.29 11.23 3.58
CA PRO A 301 6.98 9.99 4.25
C PRO A 301 5.62 10.10 4.95
N PRO A 302 4.68 9.18 4.70
CA PRO A 302 3.40 9.17 5.39
C PRO A 302 3.57 8.89 6.89
N THR A 303 2.72 9.51 7.70
CA THR A 303 2.64 9.32 9.14
C THR A 303 1.24 8.89 9.53
N ASP A 304 1.02 8.49 10.78
CA ASP A 304 -0.31 8.15 11.28
C ASP A 304 -1.30 9.32 11.23
N ASP A 305 -0.79 10.55 11.28
CA ASP A 305 -1.61 11.76 11.10
C ASP A 305 -1.92 12.06 9.63
N ASN A 306 -1.17 11.46 8.69
CA ASN A 306 -1.36 11.61 7.24
C ASN A 306 -1.03 10.31 6.51
N PRO A 307 -1.85 9.24 6.64
CA PRO A 307 -1.56 7.89 6.17
C PRO A 307 -1.89 7.65 4.69
N TYR A 308 -1.82 8.67 3.85
CA TYR A 308 -2.23 8.61 2.44
C TYR A 308 -1.04 8.30 1.51
N PHE A 309 -0.51 7.08 1.60
CA PHE A 309 0.68 6.66 0.82
C PHE A 309 0.53 6.84 -0.69
N PHE A 310 -0.64 6.59 -1.26
CA PHE A 310 -0.88 6.66 -2.70
C PHE A 310 -1.26 8.06 -3.22
N ASN A 311 -1.49 9.01 -2.32
CA ASN A 311 -1.75 10.40 -2.69
C ASN A 311 -0.41 11.15 -2.92
N MET A 312 0.10 11.06 -4.15
CA MET A 312 1.39 11.65 -4.52
C MET A 312 1.26 12.89 -5.43
N LEU A 313 0.05 13.24 -5.86
CA LEU A 313 -0.16 14.39 -6.74
C LEU A 313 -0.16 15.69 -5.94
N LYS A 314 0.76 16.60 -6.25
CA LYS A 314 0.74 17.96 -5.71
C LYS A 314 -0.22 18.84 -6.53
N LEU A 315 -1.02 19.68 -5.87
CA LEU A 315 -2.00 20.56 -6.53
C LEU A 315 -1.37 21.59 -7.49
N ASN A 316 -0.11 21.97 -7.28
CA ASN A 316 0.63 22.86 -8.15
C ASN A 316 1.25 22.15 -9.38
N HIS A 317 1.15 20.83 -9.48
CA HIS A 317 1.65 19.99 -10.58
C HIS A 317 0.54 19.10 -11.18
N LEU A 318 -0.67 19.65 -11.33
CA LEU A 318 -1.81 18.92 -11.94
C LEU A 318 -1.56 18.51 -13.39
N ASP A 319 -0.72 19.25 -14.10
CA ASP A 319 -0.29 18.94 -15.45
C ASP A 319 0.43 17.58 -15.55
N THR A 320 1.13 17.15 -14.50
CA THR A 320 1.79 15.84 -14.44
C THR A 320 0.78 14.68 -14.59
N ALA A 321 -0.42 14.84 -14.00
CA ALA A 321 -1.49 13.84 -14.15
C ALA A 321 -2.08 13.79 -15.58
N LEU A 322 -1.99 14.90 -16.32
CA LEU A 322 -2.57 15.03 -17.67
C LEU A 322 -1.59 14.64 -18.78
N ARG A 323 -0.28 14.56 -18.51
CA ARG A 323 0.77 14.26 -19.49
C ARG A 323 0.78 12.82 -20.03
N GLY A 324 -0.24 12.00 -19.75
CA GLY A 324 -0.46 10.73 -20.42
C GLY A 324 0.62 9.67 -20.17
N GLN A 325 1.11 9.57 -18.95
CA GLN A 325 2.11 8.57 -18.57
C GLN A 325 1.53 7.14 -18.65
N GLU A 326 2.31 6.20 -19.15
CA GLU A 326 1.96 4.78 -19.15
C GLU A 326 2.42 4.12 -17.84
N GLY A 327 1.67 3.11 -17.37
CA GLY A 327 2.03 2.31 -16.20
C GLY A 327 1.20 2.59 -14.94
N VAL A 328 1.60 1.96 -13.86
CA VAL A 328 0.87 1.92 -12.59
C VAL A 328 0.74 3.30 -11.94
N LEU A 329 1.79 4.10 -11.99
CA LEU A 329 1.76 5.46 -11.45
C LEU A 329 0.69 6.32 -12.11
N SER A 330 0.45 6.14 -13.42
CA SER A 330 -0.60 6.85 -14.15
C SER A 330 -2.00 6.58 -13.59
N GLY A 331 -2.24 5.38 -13.08
CA GLY A 331 -3.50 5.00 -12.42
C GLY A 331 -3.78 5.88 -11.20
N ASN A 332 -2.82 6.02 -10.29
CA ASN A 332 -2.96 6.82 -9.07
C ASN A 332 -3.12 8.31 -9.37
N LEU A 333 -2.34 8.86 -10.31
CA LEU A 333 -2.43 10.27 -10.70
C LEU A 333 -3.73 10.58 -11.45
N ARG A 334 -4.15 9.70 -12.38
CA ARG A 334 -5.44 9.83 -13.08
C ARG A 334 -6.63 9.70 -12.14
N ALA A 335 -6.52 8.85 -11.11
CA ALA A 335 -7.55 8.70 -10.09
C ALA A 335 -7.87 10.04 -9.41
N LEU A 336 -6.85 10.76 -8.94
CA LEU A 336 -7.06 12.09 -8.34
C LEU A 336 -7.55 13.12 -9.36
N ALA A 337 -7.01 13.12 -10.58
CA ALA A 337 -7.51 13.99 -11.65
C ALA A 337 -8.99 13.72 -11.96
N THR A 338 -9.41 12.45 -11.99
CA THR A 338 -10.81 12.04 -12.19
C THR A 338 -11.70 12.57 -11.07
N LEU A 339 -11.26 12.51 -9.81
CA LEU A 339 -11.99 13.08 -8.68
C LEU A 339 -12.18 14.59 -8.81
N LEU A 340 -11.15 15.32 -9.22
CA LEU A 340 -11.24 16.77 -9.44
C LEU A 340 -12.21 17.10 -10.59
N VAL A 341 -12.13 16.37 -11.69
CA VAL A 341 -13.08 16.52 -12.81
C VAL A 341 -14.51 16.23 -12.35
N LEU A 342 -14.71 15.15 -11.58
CA LEU A 342 -16.02 14.79 -11.05
C LEU A 342 -16.58 15.89 -10.12
N LEU A 343 -15.75 16.46 -9.26
CA LEU A 343 -16.12 17.57 -8.39
C LEU A 343 -16.57 18.81 -9.20
N ILE A 344 -15.84 19.16 -10.25
CA ILE A 344 -16.20 20.24 -11.15
C ILE A 344 -17.53 19.96 -11.85
N VAL A 345 -17.70 18.75 -12.40
CA VAL A 345 -18.94 18.33 -13.07
C VAL A 345 -20.14 18.40 -12.10
N LEU A 346 -19.99 17.88 -10.88
CA LEU A 346 -21.02 17.96 -9.85
C LEU A 346 -21.35 19.41 -9.49
N GLY A 347 -20.35 20.27 -9.36
CA GLY A 347 -20.54 21.70 -9.12
C GLY A 347 -21.34 22.36 -10.24
N VAL A 348 -20.95 22.11 -11.51
CA VAL A 348 -21.68 22.63 -12.68
C VAL A 348 -23.12 22.12 -12.72
N LEU A 349 -23.33 20.82 -12.49
CA LEU A 349 -24.67 20.23 -12.45
C LEU A 349 -25.51 20.83 -11.32
N THR A 350 -24.93 21.04 -10.13
CA THR A 350 -25.65 21.69 -9.01
C THR A 350 -26.06 23.12 -9.37
N VAL A 351 -25.17 23.89 -9.96
CA VAL A 351 -25.52 25.24 -10.44
C VAL A 351 -26.60 25.19 -11.53
N ALA A 352 -26.48 24.26 -12.49
CA ALA A 352 -27.46 24.15 -13.57
C ALA A 352 -28.83 23.67 -13.11
N THR A 353 -28.89 22.72 -12.17
CA THR A 353 -30.17 22.12 -11.73
C THR A 353 -30.84 22.86 -10.58
N ILE A 354 -30.09 23.55 -9.75
CA ILE A 354 -30.61 24.30 -8.59
C ILE A 354 -30.47 25.80 -8.82
N GLY A 355 -29.27 26.27 -9.14
CA GLY A 355 -29.01 27.72 -9.26
C GLY A 355 -29.77 28.36 -10.41
N VAL A 356 -29.73 27.78 -11.61
CA VAL A 356 -30.40 28.34 -12.80
C VAL A 356 -31.92 28.33 -12.64
N PRO A 357 -32.63 27.27 -12.20
CA PRO A 357 -34.06 27.31 -11.96
C PRO A 357 -34.44 28.30 -10.88
N LEU A 358 -33.69 28.41 -9.80
CA LEU A 358 -33.94 29.44 -8.77
C LEU A 358 -33.78 30.85 -9.32
N TRP A 359 -32.77 31.09 -10.15
CA TRP A 359 -32.56 32.38 -10.79
C TRP A 359 -33.68 32.73 -11.80
N LEU A 360 -34.17 31.74 -12.59
CA LEU A 360 -35.26 31.91 -13.54
C LEU A 360 -36.65 32.05 -12.87
N ALA A 361 -36.87 31.31 -11.79
CA ALA A 361 -38.16 31.31 -11.09
C ALA A 361 -38.42 32.60 -10.27
N HIS A 362 -37.36 33.28 -9.85
CA HIS A 362 -37.47 34.51 -9.03
C HIS A 362 -37.00 35.69 -9.85
N ARG A 363 -37.92 36.68 -10.01
CA ARG A 363 -37.55 38.00 -10.57
C ARG A 363 -36.47 38.59 -9.68
N PRO A 364 -35.27 38.94 -10.22
CA PRO A 364 -34.07 39.24 -9.42
C PRO A 364 -34.16 40.48 -8.53
N THR A 365 -35.28 41.20 -8.55
CA THR A 365 -35.36 42.53 -7.95
C THR A 365 -35.66 42.58 -6.45
N THR A 366 -36.04 41.48 -5.78
CA THR A 366 -36.44 41.57 -4.37
C THR A 366 -35.70 40.64 -3.40
N LEU A 367 -35.33 39.44 -3.79
CA LEU A 367 -34.73 38.45 -2.84
C LEU A 367 -33.21 38.46 -2.78
N MET A 368 -32.50 38.61 -3.92
CA MET A 368 -31.03 38.67 -3.93
C MET A 368 -30.44 39.94 -3.35
N GLN A 369 -31.23 41.02 -3.24
CA GLN A 369 -30.80 42.29 -2.64
C GLN A 369 -30.97 42.33 -1.12
N THR A 370 -31.63 41.36 -0.49
CA THR A 370 -31.78 41.31 0.95
C THR A 370 -30.57 40.66 1.59
N ARG A 371 -29.94 41.36 2.53
CA ARG A 371 -28.87 40.78 3.39
C ARG A 371 -29.29 39.42 3.98
N GLY A 372 -30.59 39.24 4.30
CA GLY A 372 -31.13 38.01 4.85
C GLY A 372 -30.96 36.78 3.96
N PHE A 373 -31.05 36.91 2.62
CA PHE A 373 -30.83 35.79 1.71
C PHE A 373 -29.39 35.27 1.78
N TRP A 374 -28.43 36.16 1.73
CA TRP A 374 -27.00 35.76 1.79
C TRP A 374 -26.61 35.20 3.16
N PHE A 375 -27.15 35.78 4.25
CA PHE A 375 -26.97 35.21 5.58
C PHE A 375 -27.59 33.82 5.71
N GLY A 376 -28.81 33.60 5.16
CA GLY A 376 -29.44 32.30 5.13
C GLY A 376 -28.62 31.27 4.31
N ALA A 377 -28.18 31.64 3.11
CA ALA A 377 -27.37 30.79 2.26
C ALA A 377 -26.03 30.39 2.95
N LEU A 378 -25.37 31.38 3.57
CA LEU A 378 -24.14 31.13 4.33
C LEU A 378 -24.39 30.22 5.54
N TYR A 379 -25.48 30.48 6.29
CA TYR A 379 -25.86 29.68 7.45
C TYR A 379 -26.07 28.20 7.10
N PHE A 380 -26.89 27.92 6.07
CA PHE A 380 -27.10 26.53 5.63
C PHE A 380 -25.87 25.90 5.03
N SER A 381 -25.02 26.64 4.31
CA SER A 381 -23.74 26.15 3.82
C SER A 381 -22.79 25.76 4.95
N LEU A 382 -22.72 26.58 6.00
CA LEU A 382 -21.88 26.30 7.18
C LEU A 382 -22.40 25.08 7.96
N ILE A 383 -23.72 24.92 8.11
CA ILE A 383 -24.31 23.74 8.75
C ILE A 383 -23.96 22.48 7.93
N GLY A 384 -24.15 22.53 6.60
CA GLY A 384 -23.78 21.38 5.75
C GLY A 384 -22.33 21.04 5.83
N SER A 385 -21.43 22.03 5.80
CA SER A 385 -19.98 21.81 5.95
C SER A 385 -19.63 21.25 7.33
N ALA A 386 -20.20 21.79 8.40
CA ALA A 386 -19.97 21.31 9.76
C ALA A 386 -20.41 19.84 9.92
N PHE A 387 -21.58 19.49 9.34
CA PHE A 387 -22.06 18.11 9.34
C PHE A 387 -21.07 17.16 8.66
N MET A 388 -20.60 17.53 7.46
CA MET A 388 -19.62 16.73 6.73
C MET A 388 -18.28 16.59 7.48
N PHE A 389 -17.79 17.67 8.12
CA PHE A 389 -16.55 17.59 8.92
C PHE A 389 -16.70 16.64 10.11
N VAL A 390 -17.83 16.68 10.82
CA VAL A 390 -18.10 15.77 11.93
C VAL A 390 -18.21 14.33 11.43
N GLU A 391 -18.94 14.11 10.33
CA GLU A 391 -19.15 12.79 9.74
C GLU A 391 -17.82 12.15 9.32
N ILE A 392 -16.99 12.87 8.57
CA ILE A 392 -15.69 12.36 8.09
C ILE A 392 -14.77 12.05 9.27
N ALA A 393 -14.67 12.96 10.25
CA ALA A 393 -13.81 12.74 11.42
C ALA A 393 -14.25 11.52 12.26
N LEU A 394 -15.56 11.32 12.39
CA LEU A 394 -16.10 10.15 13.10
C LEU A 394 -15.90 8.86 12.31
N ILE A 395 -16.06 8.86 10.98
CA ILE A 395 -15.76 7.69 10.13
C ILE A 395 -14.28 7.27 10.34
N GLN A 396 -13.35 8.22 10.26
CA GLN A 396 -11.93 7.94 10.44
C GLN A 396 -11.62 7.31 11.80
N ARG A 397 -12.15 7.89 12.88
CA ARG A 397 -11.98 7.33 14.24
C ARG A 397 -12.62 5.95 14.39
N LEU A 398 -13.82 5.75 13.87
CA LEU A 398 -14.51 4.47 13.92
C LEU A 398 -13.79 3.40 13.09
N ASN A 399 -13.18 3.77 11.96
CA ASN A 399 -12.40 2.83 11.15
C ASN A 399 -11.28 2.17 11.94
N VAL A 400 -10.57 2.93 12.76
CA VAL A 400 -9.52 2.40 13.65
C VAL A 400 -10.11 1.43 14.68
N PHE A 401 -11.30 1.73 15.20
CA PHE A 401 -11.95 0.92 16.23
C PHE A 401 -12.66 -0.33 15.69
N THR A 402 -13.33 -0.21 14.54
CA THR A 402 -14.10 -1.31 13.94
C THR A 402 -13.24 -2.19 13.02
N GLY A 403 -12.04 -1.74 12.66
CA GLY A 403 -11.12 -2.44 11.77
C GLY A 403 -11.57 -2.49 10.30
N HIS A 404 -12.74 -1.92 9.95
CA HIS A 404 -13.20 -1.95 8.56
C HIS A 404 -14.12 -0.76 8.20
N PRO A 405 -13.88 -0.05 7.07
CA PRO A 405 -14.64 1.13 6.66
C PRO A 405 -16.16 0.92 6.50
N ILE A 406 -16.58 -0.24 6.01
CA ILE A 406 -18.01 -0.53 5.78
C ILE A 406 -18.79 -0.57 7.09
N TYR A 407 -18.23 -1.17 8.14
CA TYR A 407 -18.89 -1.19 9.45
C TYR A 407 -18.95 0.19 10.07
N SER A 408 -17.86 0.96 9.99
CA SER A 408 -17.80 2.35 10.45
C SER A 408 -18.84 3.21 9.77
N LEU A 409 -18.92 3.13 8.44
CA LEU A 409 -19.88 3.87 7.65
C LEU A 409 -21.32 3.47 8.00
N GLY A 410 -21.61 2.16 8.09
CA GLY A 410 -22.94 1.66 8.42
C GLY A 410 -23.42 2.11 9.80
N ILE A 411 -22.57 1.95 10.82
CA ILE A 411 -22.88 2.36 12.20
C ILE A 411 -23.11 3.86 12.27
N LEU A 412 -22.22 4.64 11.67
CA LEU A 412 -22.28 6.10 11.73
C LEU A 412 -23.51 6.65 11.01
N LEU A 413 -23.75 6.23 9.77
CA LEU A 413 -24.93 6.67 9.00
C LEU A 413 -26.23 6.31 9.72
N PHE A 414 -26.33 5.07 10.23
CA PHE A 414 -27.51 4.67 11.01
C PHE A 414 -27.70 5.57 12.23
N THR A 415 -26.64 5.82 12.98
CA THR A 415 -26.70 6.63 14.20
C THR A 415 -27.06 8.09 13.90
N LEU A 416 -26.47 8.69 12.86
CA LEU A 416 -26.75 10.06 12.45
C LEU A 416 -28.21 10.24 11.96
N ILE A 417 -28.67 9.31 11.09
CA ILE A 417 -30.04 9.35 10.57
C ILE A 417 -31.05 9.16 11.71
N ALA A 418 -30.82 8.17 12.58
CA ALA A 418 -31.69 7.92 13.74
C ALA A 418 -31.74 9.14 14.69
N SER A 419 -30.58 9.71 15.02
CA SER A 419 -30.48 10.89 15.90
C SER A 419 -31.14 12.11 15.29
N THR A 420 -30.95 12.33 13.98
CA THR A 420 -31.59 13.46 13.27
C THR A 420 -33.10 13.29 13.24
N GLY A 421 -33.61 12.06 12.98
CA GLY A 421 -35.05 11.76 13.02
C GLY A 421 -35.65 11.97 14.41
N MET A 422 -34.95 11.51 15.46
CA MET A 422 -35.38 11.75 16.85
C MET A 422 -35.38 13.25 17.20
N GLY A 423 -34.31 13.98 16.82
CA GLY A 423 -34.22 15.42 17.04
C GLY A 423 -35.35 16.19 16.35
N SER A 424 -35.66 15.82 15.10
CA SER A 424 -36.79 16.41 14.36
C SER A 424 -38.12 16.15 15.06
N PHE A 425 -38.36 14.92 15.53
CA PHE A 425 -39.58 14.57 16.24
C PHE A 425 -39.77 15.36 17.56
N ILE A 426 -38.68 15.62 18.29
CA ILE A 426 -38.73 16.39 19.55
C ILE A 426 -38.85 17.88 19.27
N SER A 427 -38.35 18.41 18.15
CA SER A 427 -38.40 19.85 17.86
C SER A 427 -39.78 20.39 17.46
N ASP A 428 -40.71 19.49 17.11
CA ASP A 428 -42.10 19.87 16.80
C ASP A 428 -42.98 20.05 18.07
N HIS A 429 -42.39 19.87 19.23
CA HIS A 429 -42.98 20.11 20.55
C HIS A 429 -42.26 21.26 21.26
#